data_3f3f2c2ecfdd7e04b9e4bb5fb98864bf
#
_entry.id   3f3f2c2ecfdd7e04b9e4bb5fb98864bf
#
_cell.length_a   1.000
_cell.length_b   1.000
_cell.length_c   1.000
_cell.angle_alpha   90.00
_cell.angle_beta   90.00
_cell.angle_gamma   90.00
#
_symmetry.space_group_name_H-M   'P 1'
#
loop_
_entity.id
_entity.type
_entity.pdbx_description
1 polymer ?
#
loop_
_entity_poly.entity_id
_entity_poly.type
_entity_poly.pdbx_seq_one_letter_code
_entity_poly.pdbx_strand_id
1 'polypeptide(L)'
;LIHIVDYDDVVLINSAQAEWFLILNNLPWERYRTHAANYYDALYEFNRNQAIVRQKELEAQHSGEQESKEQARQRVLWDRATMRCAQGLESSIVYQRPEPKCESSHTNPQSIAPGVVPIRFGGRTPKCFFSMLKSFLGATLMGFPAEPESVHSLLTSNPSFLRVCGFTLPMMENGYSLRHVPSLRKLQQFDQIMTGWGIWGQIKLEEVRSNLADGTIRKENELVGDTTHYYAYSSFETLAYLDDKGKERTKSQSKLTKSCRCEDWANCMHPWQQRDEGAGTIVKSNKKMYWGHKASILGYPRQGVPLDAVAVCDAATFDGKTLYPHVVRVFEELPEIKDDIERVLYDSACDDEKLKAQFRDELSIELKASLNPRRKKVITEDLPRGIEKITPYGIVICVAGQEMDYKGMRIEKEKFIYGPPLDPYGLPLCLACEHKPECCPKANGGRVINISFDLLPHIDTDDPPMAKRFKAIMTRRPSVERMIKRLKMDLGDDRLTKRGNAAFQAYLDKTMIAFHILLRR
;
A
#
# COMPACT_ATOMS: atom_id res chain seq x y z
N LEU A 1 12.43 6.71 31.00
CA LEU A 1 13.76 6.10 31.07
C LEU A 1 13.93 5.17 29.88
N ILE A 2 14.69 5.63 28.88
CA ILE A 2 15.16 4.79 27.80
C ILE A 2 16.19 3.87 28.45
N HIS A 3 15.85 2.59 28.60
CA HIS A 3 16.83 1.62 29.07
C HIS A 3 17.89 1.48 27.96
N ILE A 4 19.04 2.10 28.17
CA ILE A 4 20.25 1.85 27.38
C ILE A 4 20.62 0.40 27.71
N VAL A 5 20.70 -0.43 26.68
CA VAL A 5 21.23 -1.79 26.79
C VAL A 5 22.70 -1.66 27.16
N ASP A 6 23.13 -2.29 28.25
CA ASP A 6 24.52 -2.25 28.68
C ASP A 6 25.40 -2.88 27.58
N TYR A 7 26.56 -2.33 27.33
CA TYR A 7 27.46 -2.79 26.26
C TYR A 7 27.79 -4.29 26.36
N ASP A 8 27.84 -4.79 27.58
CA ASP A 8 28.08 -6.21 27.85
C ASP A 8 26.91 -7.12 27.41
N ASP A 9 25.68 -6.62 27.41
CA ASP A 9 24.52 -7.35 26.88
C ASP A 9 24.54 -7.43 25.34
N VAL A 10 25.18 -6.47 24.67
CA VAL A 10 25.29 -6.43 23.20
C VAL A 10 26.32 -7.46 22.71
N VAL A 11 27.36 -7.72 23.47
CA VAL A 11 28.44 -8.70 23.11
C VAL A 11 27.92 -10.16 23.11
N LEU A 12 26.87 -10.44 23.88
CA LEU A 12 26.21 -11.76 23.90
C LEU A 12 25.21 -11.97 22.74
N ILE A 13 24.96 -10.92 21.94
CA ILE A 13 24.03 -10.97 20.84
C ILE A 13 24.75 -11.37 19.57
N ASN A 14 24.20 -12.34 18.84
CA ASN A 14 24.66 -12.67 17.49
C ASN A 14 24.81 -11.37 16.68
N SER A 15 25.97 -11.16 16.05
CA SER A 15 26.32 -9.90 15.35
C SER A 15 25.25 -9.39 14.39
N ALA A 16 24.50 -10.29 13.75
CA ALA A 16 23.37 -9.93 12.88
C ALA A 16 22.17 -9.33 13.63
N GLN A 17 21.96 -9.64 14.91
CA GLN A 17 20.89 -9.08 15.73
C GLN A 17 21.31 -7.78 16.43
N ALA A 18 22.59 -7.60 16.71
CA ALA A 18 23.12 -6.41 17.38
C ALA A 18 22.76 -5.12 16.65
N GLU A 19 22.77 -5.15 15.33
CA GLU A 19 22.48 -4.01 14.49
C GLU A 19 21.02 -3.53 14.64
N TRP A 20 20.07 -4.45 14.65
CA TRP A 20 18.65 -4.13 14.86
C TRP A 20 18.40 -3.55 16.24
N PHE A 21 19.10 -4.04 17.24
CA PHE A 21 19.00 -3.56 18.61
C PHE A 21 19.58 -2.15 18.77
N LEU A 22 20.68 -1.84 18.09
CA LEU A 22 21.22 -0.48 18.04
C LEU A 22 20.26 0.50 17.38
N ILE A 23 19.65 0.11 16.25
CA ILE A 23 18.62 0.91 15.58
C ILE A 23 17.48 1.21 16.54
N LEU A 24 16.89 0.19 17.17
CA LEU A 24 15.77 0.35 18.09
C LEU A 24 16.12 1.22 19.32
N ASN A 25 17.36 1.15 19.82
CA ASN A 25 17.78 1.96 20.96
C ASN A 25 18.01 3.43 20.59
N ASN A 26 18.50 3.68 19.39
CA ASN A 26 18.84 5.03 18.92
C ASN A 26 17.68 5.80 18.30
N LEU A 27 16.50 5.16 18.14
CA LEU A 27 15.32 5.88 17.65
C LEU A 27 14.91 6.99 18.63
N PRO A 28 14.58 8.18 18.16
CA PRO A 28 14.11 9.28 18.98
C PRO A 28 12.66 9.04 19.41
N TRP A 29 12.44 8.14 20.36
CA TRP A 29 11.13 7.70 20.83
C TRP A 29 10.22 8.83 21.33
N GLU A 30 10.80 9.96 21.73
CA GLU A 30 10.05 11.16 22.16
C GLU A 30 9.10 11.70 21.07
N ARG A 31 9.44 11.52 19.80
CA ARG A 31 8.56 11.93 18.69
C ARG A 31 7.19 11.25 18.72
N TYR A 32 7.11 10.04 19.27
CA TYR A 32 5.87 9.27 19.37
C TYR A 32 5.06 9.57 20.63
N ARG A 33 5.39 10.60 21.40
CA ARG A 33 4.71 10.95 22.64
C ARG A 33 3.21 11.22 22.42
N THR A 34 2.86 11.94 21.37
CA THR A 34 1.47 12.21 20.99
C THR A 34 0.73 10.93 20.66
N HIS A 35 1.36 10.01 19.95
CA HIS A 35 0.77 8.71 19.62
C HIS A 35 0.60 7.83 20.86
N ALA A 36 1.50 7.94 21.85
CA ALA A 36 1.34 7.28 23.13
C ALA A 36 0.12 7.81 23.91
N ALA A 37 -0.10 9.13 23.90
CA ALA A 37 -1.28 9.74 24.50
C ALA A 37 -2.57 9.24 23.81
N ASN A 38 -2.62 9.29 22.48
CA ASN A 38 -3.74 8.78 21.68
C ASN A 38 -4.03 7.30 21.96
N TYR A 39 -2.98 6.49 22.12
CA TYR A 39 -3.14 5.08 22.46
C TYR A 39 -3.76 4.88 23.85
N TYR A 40 -3.32 5.62 24.86
CA TYR A 40 -3.86 5.47 26.20
C TYR A 40 -5.31 5.96 26.30
N ASP A 41 -5.67 7.00 25.58
CA ASP A 41 -7.06 7.46 25.48
C ASP A 41 -7.92 6.40 24.77
N ALA A 42 -7.45 5.85 23.68
CA ALA A 42 -8.10 4.76 22.96
C ALA A 42 -8.24 3.48 23.83
N LEU A 43 -7.20 3.14 24.60
CA LEU A 43 -7.24 2.03 25.56
C LEU A 43 -8.28 2.27 26.66
N TYR A 44 -8.39 3.50 27.14
CA TYR A 44 -9.41 3.86 28.13
C TYR A 44 -10.82 3.67 27.56
N GLU A 45 -11.09 4.20 26.38
CA GLU A 45 -12.39 4.03 25.70
C GLU A 45 -12.70 2.55 25.41
N PHE A 46 -11.69 1.81 24.94
CA PHE A 46 -11.84 0.37 24.69
C PHE A 46 -12.26 -0.37 25.98
N ASN A 47 -11.59 -0.11 27.10
CA ASN A 47 -11.90 -0.74 28.38
C ASN A 47 -13.27 -0.30 28.92
N ARG A 48 -13.62 0.98 28.80
CA ARG A 48 -14.93 1.53 29.13
C ARG A 48 -16.06 0.83 28.37
N ASN A 49 -15.89 0.71 27.06
CA ASN A 49 -16.86 0.04 26.21
C ASN A 49 -17.02 -1.45 26.58
N GLN A 50 -15.92 -2.12 26.95
CA GLN A 50 -15.96 -3.50 27.43
C GLN A 50 -16.72 -3.60 28.77
N ALA A 51 -16.53 -2.64 29.68
CA ALA A 51 -17.23 -2.61 30.95
C ALA A 51 -18.74 -2.37 30.75
N ILE A 52 -19.14 -1.46 29.87
CA ILE A 52 -20.55 -1.20 29.53
C ILE A 52 -21.22 -2.45 28.96
N VAL A 53 -20.54 -3.15 28.05
CA VAL A 53 -21.05 -4.41 27.48
C VAL A 53 -21.26 -5.43 28.59
N ARG A 54 -20.29 -5.60 29.46
CA ARG A 54 -20.37 -6.55 30.60
C ARG A 54 -21.48 -6.20 31.58
N GLN A 55 -21.68 -4.89 31.87
CA GLN A 55 -22.76 -4.44 32.73
C GLN A 55 -24.13 -4.75 32.10
N LYS A 56 -24.32 -4.46 30.80
CA LYS A 56 -25.56 -4.82 30.10
C LYS A 56 -25.80 -6.33 30.04
N GLU A 57 -24.73 -7.13 29.90
CA GLU A 57 -24.83 -8.60 30.01
C GLU A 57 -25.30 -9.06 31.39
N LEU A 58 -24.86 -8.39 32.46
CA LEU A 58 -25.27 -8.68 33.84
C LEU A 58 -26.72 -8.24 34.11
N GLU A 59 -27.11 -7.04 33.65
CA GLU A 59 -28.46 -6.53 33.75
C GLU A 59 -29.49 -7.42 33.03
N ALA A 60 -29.16 -7.87 31.82
CA ALA A 60 -29.97 -8.83 31.05
C ALA A 60 -30.15 -10.18 31.80
N GLN A 61 -29.14 -10.61 32.57
CA GLN A 61 -29.24 -11.81 33.41
C GLN A 61 -30.19 -11.65 34.59
N HIS A 62 -30.33 -10.44 35.12
CA HIS A 62 -31.13 -10.16 36.31
C HIS A 62 -32.58 -9.79 35.98
N SER A 63 -32.88 -9.33 34.75
CA SER A 63 -34.21 -8.87 34.34
C SER A 63 -35.17 -9.99 33.92
N GLY A 64 -34.75 -11.23 33.90
CA GLY A 64 -35.60 -12.37 33.49
C GLY A 64 -36.07 -12.32 32.03
N GLU A 65 -35.79 -11.27 31.30
CA GLU A 65 -35.97 -11.21 29.87
C GLU A 65 -34.81 -11.96 29.20
N GLN A 66 -35.14 -13.05 28.54
CA GLN A 66 -34.19 -13.88 27.81
C GLN A 66 -33.63 -13.18 26.54
N GLU A 67 -33.19 -11.94 26.65
CA GLU A 67 -32.21 -11.46 25.68
C GLU A 67 -30.90 -12.16 26.04
N SER A 68 -30.51 -13.18 25.25
CA SER A 68 -29.31 -13.94 25.55
C SER A 68 -28.12 -12.98 25.66
N LYS A 69 -27.16 -13.26 26.56
CA LYS A 69 -25.88 -12.51 26.70
C LYS A 69 -25.23 -12.19 25.33
N GLU A 70 -25.52 -13.01 24.37
CA GLU A 70 -25.03 -12.95 23.02
C GLU A 70 -25.78 -11.90 22.18
N GLN A 71 -27.08 -11.70 22.36
CA GLN A 71 -27.87 -10.68 21.64
C GLN A 71 -27.47 -9.26 22.06
N ALA A 72 -27.26 -9.03 23.37
CA ALA A 72 -26.78 -7.74 23.89
C ALA A 72 -25.35 -7.44 23.40
N ARG A 73 -24.48 -8.45 23.39
CA ARG A 73 -23.09 -8.34 22.88
C ARG A 73 -23.07 -8.07 21.39
N GLN A 74 -23.98 -8.63 20.63
CA GLN A 74 -24.09 -8.48 19.19
C GLN A 74 -24.71 -7.18 18.75
N ARG A 75 -25.66 -6.63 19.50
CA ARG A 75 -26.18 -5.29 19.22
C ARG A 75 -25.05 -4.25 19.23
N VAL A 76 -24.13 -4.34 20.21
CA VAL A 76 -22.95 -3.46 20.29
C VAL A 76 -21.94 -3.72 19.18
N LEU A 77 -21.74 -4.97 18.77
CA LEU A 77 -20.88 -5.32 17.63
C LEU A 77 -21.51 -4.89 16.30
N TRP A 78 -22.85 -4.99 16.19
CA TRP A 78 -23.61 -4.57 15.04
C TRP A 78 -23.61 -3.04 14.88
N ASP A 79 -23.83 -2.28 15.97
CA ASP A 79 -23.74 -0.83 15.97
C ASP A 79 -22.36 -0.35 15.51
N ARG A 80 -21.31 -1.04 15.94
CA ARG A 80 -19.92 -0.77 15.50
C ARG A 80 -19.67 -1.13 14.02
N ALA A 81 -20.19 -2.26 13.57
CA ALA A 81 -20.07 -2.67 12.17
C ALA A 81 -20.87 -1.73 11.26
N THR A 82 -22.07 -1.30 11.70
CA THR A 82 -22.91 -0.36 10.97
C THR A 82 -22.26 1.03 10.87
N MET A 83 -21.63 1.52 11.95
CA MET A 83 -20.86 2.76 11.90
C MET A 83 -19.65 2.65 10.96
N ARG A 84 -18.96 1.52 10.94
CA ARG A 84 -17.84 1.30 10.01
C ARG A 84 -18.30 1.19 8.57
N CYS A 85 -19.43 0.53 8.31
CA CYS A 85 -20.01 0.45 6.96
C CYS A 85 -20.52 1.81 6.48
N ALA A 86 -21.14 2.60 7.33
CA ALA A 86 -21.61 3.95 6.97
C ALA A 86 -20.44 4.89 6.62
N GLN A 87 -19.30 4.76 7.29
CA GLN A 87 -18.07 5.49 6.98
C GLN A 87 -17.34 4.96 5.73
N GLY A 88 -17.51 3.69 5.40
CA GLY A 88 -16.86 3.03 4.24
C GLY A 88 -17.62 3.11 2.92
N LEU A 89 -18.91 3.44 2.95
CA LEU A 89 -19.75 3.46 1.75
C LEU A 89 -19.50 4.66 0.82
N GLU A 90 -18.92 5.74 1.32
CA GLU A 90 -18.63 6.93 0.52
C GLU A 90 -17.27 6.90 -0.20
N SER A 91 -16.34 6.02 0.17
CA SER A 91 -15.04 5.89 -0.47
C SER A 91 -14.84 4.50 -1.11
N SER A 92 -15.34 4.35 -2.31
CA SER A 92 -15.45 3.04 -2.97
C SER A 92 -14.15 2.43 -3.51
N ILE A 93 -13.00 3.10 -3.42
CA ILE A 93 -11.80 2.70 -4.19
C ILE A 93 -10.58 2.40 -3.32
N VAL A 94 -10.33 3.19 -2.29
CA VAL A 94 -9.20 3.08 -1.39
C VAL A 94 -9.69 2.99 0.04
N TYR A 95 -9.11 2.08 0.84
CA TYR A 95 -9.46 1.97 2.25
C TYR A 95 -9.10 3.27 2.98
N GLN A 96 -10.13 3.96 3.53
CA GLN A 96 -9.90 5.09 4.42
C GLN A 96 -9.55 4.56 5.81
N ARG A 97 -8.47 5.07 6.37
CA ARG A 97 -8.13 4.79 7.76
C ARG A 97 -9.24 5.34 8.64
N PRO A 98 -9.64 4.61 9.70
CA PRO A 98 -10.54 5.19 10.67
C PRO A 98 -9.89 6.45 11.25
N GLU A 99 -10.61 7.57 11.25
CA GLU A 99 -10.16 8.75 11.95
C GLU A 99 -9.98 8.42 13.44
N PRO A 100 -8.92 8.90 14.09
CA PRO A 100 -8.75 8.74 15.51
C PRO A 100 -9.93 9.44 16.21
N LYS A 101 -10.79 8.67 16.85
CA LYS A 101 -11.91 9.21 17.65
C LYS A 101 -11.40 9.81 18.96
N CYS A 102 -10.40 10.65 18.91
CA CYS A 102 -9.87 11.35 20.08
C CYS A 102 -10.18 12.84 20.02
N GLU A 103 -11.45 13.19 19.98
CA GLU A 103 -11.91 14.47 20.51
C GLU A 103 -12.19 14.31 22.01
N SER A 104 -11.30 13.68 22.78
CA SER A 104 -11.52 13.60 24.21
C SER A 104 -10.95 14.85 24.89
N SER A 105 -11.84 15.72 25.26
CA SER A 105 -11.63 16.89 26.11
C SER A 105 -11.05 16.61 27.51
N HIS A 106 -10.57 15.40 27.80
CA HIS A 106 -10.37 14.96 29.20
C HIS A 106 -8.93 14.67 29.61
N THR A 107 -7.96 14.69 28.70
CA THR A 107 -6.56 14.57 29.07
C THR A 107 -5.73 15.61 28.33
N ASN A 108 -5.15 16.52 29.10
CA ASN A 108 -4.13 17.41 28.55
C ASN A 108 -2.90 16.56 28.15
N PRO A 109 -2.60 16.42 26.86
CA PRO A 109 -1.47 15.60 26.42
C PRO A 109 -0.13 16.03 27.00
N GLN A 110 -0.03 17.29 27.43
CA GLN A 110 1.17 17.85 28.04
C GLN A 110 1.45 17.34 29.46
N SER A 111 0.49 16.67 30.10
CA SER A 111 0.63 16.19 31.48
C SER A 111 1.16 14.76 31.61
N ILE A 112 1.29 14.02 30.50
CA ILE A 112 1.76 12.64 30.52
C ILE A 112 3.25 12.62 30.25
N ALA A 113 4.05 12.46 31.29
CA ALA A 113 5.48 12.22 31.15
C ALA A 113 5.73 10.88 30.43
N PRO A 114 6.80 10.76 29.59
CA PRO A 114 7.15 9.49 28.96
C PRO A 114 7.25 8.38 29.99
N GLY A 115 6.53 7.28 29.76
CA GLY A 115 6.50 6.13 30.66
C GLY A 115 5.53 6.23 31.84
N VAL A 116 4.85 7.37 32.02
CA VAL A 116 3.78 7.49 33.03
C VAL A 116 2.45 7.08 32.41
N VAL A 117 1.89 6.03 32.90
CA VAL A 117 0.57 5.53 32.50
C VAL A 117 -0.47 6.16 33.40
N PRO A 118 -1.49 6.86 32.88
CA PRO A 118 -2.56 7.37 33.71
C PRO A 118 -3.31 6.20 34.39
N ILE A 119 -3.19 6.11 35.69
CA ILE A 119 -3.91 5.12 36.52
C ILE A 119 -5.35 5.62 36.65
N ARG A 120 -6.25 5.11 35.79
CA ARG A 120 -7.67 5.50 35.86
C ARG A 120 -8.57 4.31 35.98
N PHE A 121 -8.64 3.52 36.78
CA PHE A 121 -9.53 2.39 37.15
C PHE A 121 -8.75 1.27 37.83
N GLY A 122 -9.33 0.70 38.88
CA GLY A 122 -8.78 -0.43 39.62
C GLY A 122 -8.48 -1.61 38.68
N GLY A 123 -7.22 -1.80 38.34
CA GLY A 123 -6.75 -2.85 37.45
C GLY A 123 -5.23 -2.86 37.38
N ARG A 124 -4.66 -3.90 36.72
CA ARG A 124 -3.21 -3.95 36.51
C ARG A 124 -2.77 -2.81 35.58
N THR A 125 -1.67 -2.13 35.95
CA THR A 125 -1.05 -1.10 35.13
C THR A 125 -0.86 -1.58 33.68
N PRO A 126 -1.29 -0.79 32.68
CA PRO A 126 -1.02 -1.10 31.29
C PRO A 126 0.47 -1.25 31.02
N LYS A 127 0.84 -2.04 30.03
CA LYS A 127 2.23 -2.11 29.56
C LYS A 127 2.62 -0.79 28.89
N CYS A 128 3.90 -0.42 29.01
CA CYS A 128 4.44 0.79 28.40
C CYS A 128 4.21 0.78 26.88
N PHE A 129 3.64 1.85 26.36
CA PHE A 129 3.40 2.03 24.91
C PHE A 129 4.68 1.85 24.09
N PHE A 130 5.77 2.50 24.48
CA PHE A 130 7.03 2.44 23.74
C PHE A 130 7.64 1.04 23.72
N SER A 131 7.55 0.29 24.83
CA SER A 131 8.00 -1.10 24.88
C SER A 131 7.17 -2.00 23.96
N MET A 132 5.86 -1.79 23.92
CA MET A 132 4.96 -2.52 23.02
C MET A 132 5.25 -2.14 21.57
N LEU A 133 5.39 -0.85 21.25
CA LEU A 133 5.73 -0.37 19.89
C LEU A 133 7.06 -0.93 19.42
N LYS A 134 8.12 -0.85 20.26
CA LYS A 134 9.45 -1.44 19.97
C LYS A 134 9.35 -2.92 19.61
N SER A 135 8.51 -3.68 20.30
CA SER A 135 8.40 -5.12 20.05
C SER A 135 7.80 -5.44 18.69
N PHE A 136 6.81 -4.67 18.23
CA PHE A 136 6.25 -4.84 16.89
C PHE A 136 7.21 -4.37 15.80
N LEU A 137 7.79 -3.18 15.94
CA LEU A 137 8.75 -2.65 14.97
C LEU A 137 10.02 -3.49 14.90
N GLY A 138 10.51 -3.93 16.05
CA GLY A 138 11.68 -4.81 16.11
C GLY A 138 11.44 -6.16 15.42
N ALA A 139 10.27 -6.75 15.56
CA ALA A 139 9.93 -7.97 14.84
C ALA A 139 9.99 -7.73 13.32
N THR A 140 9.38 -6.63 12.83
CA THR A 140 9.42 -6.28 11.40
C THR A 140 10.85 -6.06 10.90
N LEU A 141 11.66 -5.30 11.64
CA LEU A 141 13.05 -5.03 11.28
C LEU A 141 13.90 -6.30 11.22
N MET A 142 13.57 -7.31 12.02
CA MET A 142 14.23 -8.63 12.02
C MET A 142 13.68 -9.58 10.94
N GLY A 143 12.76 -9.13 10.09
CA GLY A 143 12.14 -9.95 9.04
C GLY A 143 11.06 -10.91 9.53
N PHE A 144 10.52 -10.71 10.74
CA PHE A 144 9.39 -11.46 11.26
C PHE A 144 8.08 -10.72 11.02
N PRO A 145 6.96 -11.42 10.78
CA PRO A 145 5.67 -10.78 10.74
C PRO A 145 5.38 -9.97 12.00
N ALA A 146 4.99 -8.71 11.86
CA ALA A 146 4.60 -7.85 12.99
C ALA A 146 3.21 -8.21 13.53
N GLU A 147 3.00 -9.48 13.83
CA GLU A 147 1.78 -10.05 14.37
C GLU A 147 1.96 -10.40 15.85
N PRO A 148 0.91 -10.26 16.68
CA PRO A 148 1.01 -10.52 18.11
C PRO A 148 1.61 -11.88 18.47
N GLU A 149 1.32 -12.90 17.67
CA GLU A 149 1.80 -14.27 17.85
C GLU A 149 3.32 -14.35 17.65
N SER A 150 3.82 -13.77 16.55
CA SER A 150 5.25 -13.72 16.24
C SER A 150 6.00 -12.86 17.24
N VAL A 151 5.46 -11.70 17.59
CA VAL A 151 6.03 -10.80 18.61
C VAL A 151 6.11 -11.50 19.96
N HIS A 152 5.03 -12.20 20.38
CA HIS A 152 5.02 -12.97 21.64
C HIS A 152 6.10 -14.06 21.63
N SER A 153 6.20 -14.81 20.54
CA SER A 153 7.23 -15.85 20.38
C SER A 153 8.64 -15.28 20.51
N LEU A 154 8.93 -14.16 19.84
CA LEU A 154 10.22 -13.47 19.94
C LEU A 154 10.52 -12.99 21.36
N LEU A 155 9.55 -12.35 22.03
CA LEU A 155 9.71 -11.87 23.41
C LEU A 155 9.93 -13.00 24.40
N THR A 156 9.39 -14.19 24.16
CA THR A 156 9.55 -15.34 25.04
C THR A 156 10.82 -16.16 24.78
N SER A 157 11.27 -16.20 23.53
CA SER A 157 12.42 -17.01 23.11
C SER A 157 13.74 -16.25 23.07
N ASN A 158 13.71 -14.91 23.02
CA ASN A 158 14.89 -14.06 22.89
C ASN A 158 15.00 -13.04 24.03
N PRO A 159 15.72 -13.34 25.11
CA PRO A 159 15.89 -12.44 26.26
C PRO A 159 16.51 -11.09 25.89
N SER A 160 17.42 -11.06 24.94
CA SER A 160 18.06 -9.82 24.48
C SER A 160 17.05 -8.93 23.76
N PHE A 161 16.21 -9.48 22.91
CA PHE A 161 15.12 -8.76 22.26
C PHE A 161 14.13 -8.19 23.29
N LEU A 162 13.78 -8.99 24.29
CA LEU A 162 12.90 -8.56 25.38
C LEU A 162 13.47 -7.32 26.11
N ARG A 163 14.77 -7.34 26.45
CA ARG A 163 15.45 -6.22 27.10
C ARG A 163 15.51 -4.97 26.24
N VAL A 164 15.88 -5.10 24.97
CA VAL A 164 15.91 -3.98 24.03
C VAL A 164 14.53 -3.33 23.89
N CYS A 165 13.46 -4.13 23.93
CA CYS A 165 12.10 -3.60 23.96
C CYS A 165 11.73 -2.89 25.29
N GLY A 166 12.60 -2.95 26.32
CA GLY A 166 12.40 -2.28 27.59
C GLY A 166 11.54 -3.07 28.58
N PHE A 167 11.42 -4.39 28.41
CA PHE A 167 10.80 -5.27 29.38
C PHE A 167 11.85 -5.84 30.33
N THR A 168 11.56 -5.83 31.63
CA THR A 168 12.44 -6.38 32.65
C THR A 168 12.28 -7.89 32.77
N LEU A 169 13.40 -8.59 32.88
CA LEU A 169 13.48 -10.01 33.23
C LEU A 169 14.11 -10.12 34.62
N PRO A 170 13.33 -10.28 35.70
CA PRO A 170 13.93 -10.62 36.96
C PRO A 170 14.53 -12.01 36.88
N MET A 171 15.82 -12.12 37.24
CA MET A 171 16.50 -13.39 37.40
C MET A 171 15.95 -14.08 38.63
N MET A 172 15.54 -15.33 38.50
CA MET A 172 15.14 -16.21 39.60
C MET A 172 16.17 -17.33 39.73
N GLU A 173 16.24 -17.98 40.87
CA GLU A 173 17.19 -19.07 41.15
C GLU A 173 17.17 -20.20 40.09
N ASN A 174 16.01 -20.40 39.44
CA ASN A 174 15.79 -21.44 38.42
C ASN A 174 15.65 -20.88 36.99
N GLY A 175 16.13 -19.68 36.68
CA GLY A 175 16.04 -19.05 35.36
C GLY A 175 15.22 -17.78 35.35
N TYR A 176 14.88 -17.29 34.13
CA TYR A 176 14.16 -16.04 33.96
C TYR A 176 12.65 -16.18 34.18
N SER A 177 12.06 -15.24 34.92
CA SER A 177 10.60 -15.18 35.07
C SER A 177 9.93 -14.52 33.87
N LEU A 178 9.08 -15.24 33.17
CA LEU A 178 8.28 -14.71 32.05
C LEU A 178 7.09 -13.86 32.50
N ARG A 179 6.90 -13.62 33.83
CA ARG A 179 5.76 -12.83 34.36
C ARG A 179 5.72 -11.39 33.83
N HIS A 180 6.85 -10.85 33.44
CA HIS A 180 6.98 -9.48 32.93
C HIS A 180 6.82 -9.40 31.39
N VAL A 181 6.87 -10.52 30.69
CA VAL A 181 6.58 -10.58 29.25
C VAL A 181 5.09 -10.24 29.04
N PRO A 182 4.74 -9.37 28.07
CA PRO A 182 3.35 -9.16 27.72
C PRO A 182 2.71 -10.48 27.28
N SER A 183 1.55 -10.83 27.85
CA SER A 183 0.81 -12.00 27.35
C SER A 183 0.35 -11.77 25.91
N LEU A 184 0.16 -12.85 25.15
CA LEU A 184 -0.37 -12.78 23.79
C LEU A 184 -1.66 -11.94 23.71
N ARG A 185 -2.58 -12.11 24.66
CA ARG A 185 -3.81 -11.32 24.75
C ARG A 185 -3.54 -9.80 24.86
N LYS A 186 -2.48 -9.39 25.57
CA LYS A 186 -2.12 -7.97 25.69
C LYS A 186 -1.51 -7.43 24.40
N LEU A 187 -0.73 -8.21 23.69
CA LEU A 187 -0.22 -7.87 22.37
C LEU A 187 -1.36 -7.77 21.35
N GLN A 188 -2.30 -8.71 21.37
CA GLN A 188 -3.50 -8.66 20.55
C GLN A 188 -4.35 -7.41 20.84
N GLN A 189 -4.56 -7.08 22.12
CA GLN A 189 -5.27 -5.87 22.54
C GLN A 189 -4.56 -4.61 22.04
N PHE A 190 -3.22 -4.55 22.17
CA PHE A 190 -2.42 -3.43 21.69
C PHE A 190 -2.60 -3.25 20.18
N ASP A 191 -2.37 -4.29 19.40
CA ASP A 191 -2.48 -4.23 17.93
C ASP A 191 -3.92 -3.93 17.47
N GLN A 192 -4.94 -4.44 18.18
CA GLN A 192 -6.34 -4.13 17.90
C GLN A 192 -6.66 -2.64 18.12
N ILE A 193 -6.14 -2.04 19.18
CA ILE A 193 -6.33 -0.61 19.46
C ILE A 193 -5.56 0.22 18.42
N MET A 194 -4.29 -0.07 18.20
CA MET A 194 -3.45 0.62 17.22
C MET A 194 -4.06 0.61 15.81
N THR A 195 -4.63 -0.54 15.43
CA THR A 195 -5.33 -0.71 14.15
C THR A 195 -6.68 0.02 14.13
N GLY A 196 -7.49 -0.18 15.18
CA GLY A 196 -8.87 0.34 15.24
C GLY A 196 -8.94 1.88 15.30
N TRP A 197 -7.92 2.53 15.85
CA TRP A 197 -7.80 4.00 15.92
C TRP A 197 -6.83 4.59 14.88
N GLY A 198 -6.33 3.78 13.95
CA GLY A 198 -5.44 4.24 12.88
C GLY A 198 -4.07 4.76 13.35
N ILE A 199 -3.64 4.40 14.57
CA ILE A 199 -2.40 4.92 15.16
C ILE A 199 -1.17 4.44 14.39
N TRP A 200 -1.18 3.22 13.83
CA TRP A 200 -0.12 2.76 12.92
C TRP A 200 0.08 3.70 11.74
N GLY A 201 -1.01 4.15 11.12
CA GLY A 201 -0.96 5.10 10.02
C GLY A 201 -0.43 6.47 10.40
N GLN A 202 -0.78 6.96 11.60
CA GLN A 202 -0.25 8.23 12.12
C GLN A 202 1.27 8.15 12.33
N ILE A 203 1.76 7.06 12.93
CA ILE A 203 3.20 6.83 13.11
C ILE A 203 3.91 6.73 11.75
N LYS A 204 3.33 6.01 10.78
CA LYS A 204 3.86 5.93 9.41
C LYS A 204 4.04 7.33 8.80
N LEU A 205 2.99 8.15 8.91
CA LEU A 205 3.01 9.50 8.37
C LEU A 205 4.06 10.39 9.06
N GLU A 206 4.20 10.26 10.39
CA GLU A 206 5.24 10.96 11.17
C GLU A 206 6.65 10.57 10.69
N GLU A 207 6.91 9.28 10.43
CA GLU A 207 8.19 8.82 9.91
C GLU A 207 8.50 9.38 8.52
N VAL A 208 7.51 9.38 7.61
CA VAL A 208 7.66 9.92 6.26
C VAL A 208 7.97 11.43 6.32
N ARG A 209 7.17 12.19 7.06
CA ARG A 209 7.36 13.64 7.24
C ARG A 209 8.70 13.98 7.88
N SER A 210 9.10 13.24 8.89
CA SER A 210 10.40 13.44 9.55
C SER A 210 11.57 13.21 8.60
N ASN A 211 11.51 12.16 7.76
CA ASN A 211 12.53 11.86 6.76
C ASN A 211 12.57 12.89 5.62
N LEU A 212 11.43 13.50 5.28
CA LEU A 212 11.38 14.62 4.34
C LEU A 212 11.97 15.89 4.96
N ALA A 213 11.64 16.18 6.22
CA ALA A 213 12.07 17.38 6.92
C ALA A 213 13.58 17.39 7.23
N ASP A 214 14.16 16.24 7.58
CA ASP A 214 15.60 16.14 7.89
C ASP A 214 16.47 15.87 6.64
N GLY A 215 15.86 15.73 5.45
CA GLY A 215 16.55 15.52 4.18
C GLY A 215 17.02 14.09 3.93
N THR A 216 16.68 13.13 4.78
CA THR A 216 16.89 11.69 4.54
C THR A 216 16.18 11.27 3.24
N ILE A 217 15.00 11.80 3.00
CA ILE A 217 14.30 11.72 1.72
C ILE A 217 14.40 13.07 1.02
N ARG A 218 15.01 13.08 -0.15
CA ARG A 218 15.06 14.28 -0.99
C ARG A 218 13.79 14.37 -1.81
N LYS A 219 13.20 15.56 -1.87
CA LYS A 219 12.02 15.77 -2.72
C LYS A 219 12.37 15.55 -4.20
N GLU A 220 11.48 14.90 -4.90
CA GLU A 220 11.55 14.67 -6.35
C GLU A 220 10.36 15.35 -7.04
N ASN A 221 10.48 15.59 -8.35
CA ASN A 221 9.38 16.16 -9.13
C ASN A 221 8.51 15.10 -9.81
N GLU A 222 8.70 13.83 -9.45
CA GLU A 222 7.98 12.70 -10.02
C GLU A 222 7.54 11.74 -8.92
N LEU A 223 6.33 11.19 -9.07
CA LEU A 223 5.87 10.02 -8.35
C LEU A 223 5.85 8.81 -9.28
N VAL A 224 6.04 7.64 -8.72
CA VAL A 224 5.79 6.37 -9.40
C VAL A 224 4.82 5.53 -8.58
N GLY A 225 3.88 4.91 -9.28
CA GLY A 225 2.88 4.06 -8.64
C GLY A 225 2.73 2.70 -9.29
N ASP A 226 2.27 1.75 -8.49
CA ASP A 226 1.83 0.43 -8.95
C ASP A 226 0.92 -0.20 -7.91
N THR A 227 0.16 -1.23 -8.31
CA THR A 227 -0.55 -2.08 -7.37
C THR A 227 0.15 -3.43 -7.21
N THR A 228 0.05 -3.97 -6.01
CA THR A 228 0.53 -5.32 -5.72
C THR A 228 -0.49 -6.11 -4.93
N HIS A 229 -0.49 -7.43 -5.08
CA HIS A 229 -1.42 -8.30 -4.37
C HIS A 229 -0.70 -9.04 -3.25
N TYR A 230 -1.49 -9.37 -2.21
CA TYR A 230 -1.10 -10.19 -1.07
C TYR A 230 -2.08 -11.35 -0.95
N TYR A 231 -1.60 -12.54 -0.59
CA TYR A 231 -2.46 -13.70 -0.42
C TYR A 231 -3.30 -13.57 0.83
N ALA A 232 -4.62 -13.75 0.71
CA ALA A 232 -5.51 -13.72 1.85
C ALA A 232 -5.41 -15.01 2.69
N TYR A 233 -5.60 -14.86 3.98
CA TYR A 233 -5.70 -15.99 4.92
C TYR A 233 -7.02 -16.76 4.77
N SER A 234 -8.03 -16.16 4.15
CA SER A 234 -9.36 -16.72 4.00
C SER A 234 -9.51 -17.58 2.74
N SER A 235 -10.45 -18.53 2.80
CA SER A 235 -10.98 -19.21 1.61
C SER A 235 -12.08 -18.36 0.97
N PHE A 236 -12.34 -18.59 -0.31
CA PHE A 236 -13.41 -17.95 -1.07
C PHE A 236 -14.48 -18.96 -1.50
N GLU A 237 -15.63 -18.44 -1.87
CA GLU A 237 -16.71 -19.13 -2.56
C GLU A 237 -17.04 -18.40 -3.86
N THR A 238 -17.58 -19.12 -4.83
CA THR A 238 -17.98 -18.54 -6.12
C THR A 238 -19.50 -18.45 -6.16
N LEU A 239 -20.00 -17.24 -6.36
CA LEU A 239 -21.42 -16.97 -6.51
C LEU A 239 -21.74 -16.66 -7.97
N ALA A 240 -22.83 -17.22 -8.48
CA ALA A 240 -23.42 -16.84 -9.75
C ALA A 240 -24.31 -15.61 -9.55
N TYR A 241 -24.27 -14.67 -10.48
CA TYR A 241 -25.16 -13.49 -10.53
C TYR A 241 -25.44 -13.12 -11.98
N LEU A 242 -26.52 -12.40 -12.20
CA LEU A 242 -26.84 -11.83 -13.52
C LEU A 242 -26.27 -10.40 -13.58
N ASP A 243 -25.55 -10.10 -14.66
CA ASP A 243 -25.09 -8.73 -14.92
C ASP A 243 -26.24 -7.83 -15.44
N ASP A 244 -25.99 -6.52 -15.57
CA ASP A 244 -26.98 -5.53 -16.03
C ASP A 244 -27.57 -5.84 -17.43
N LYS A 245 -26.97 -6.77 -18.16
CA LYS A 245 -27.40 -7.25 -19.47
C LYS A 245 -28.12 -8.61 -19.39
N GLY A 246 -28.41 -9.10 -18.17
CA GLY A 246 -29.04 -10.41 -17.95
C GLY A 246 -28.15 -11.61 -18.25
N LYS A 247 -26.83 -11.41 -18.39
CA LYS A 247 -25.87 -12.49 -18.62
C LYS A 247 -25.37 -13.06 -17.30
N GLU A 248 -25.40 -14.38 -17.18
CA GLU A 248 -24.85 -15.07 -16.02
C GLU A 248 -23.32 -14.85 -15.92
N ARG A 249 -22.90 -14.38 -14.76
CA ARG A 249 -21.51 -14.14 -14.37
C ARG A 249 -21.21 -14.81 -13.04
N THR A 250 -19.95 -15.04 -12.76
CA THR A 250 -19.49 -15.55 -11.48
C THR A 250 -18.61 -14.52 -10.79
N LYS A 251 -18.83 -14.32 -9.50
CA LYS A 251 -17.99 -13.48 -8.63
C LYS A 251 -17.47 -14.34 -7.49
N SER A 252 -16.16 -14.31 -7.28
CA SER A 252 -15.56 -14.89 -6.08
C SER A 252 -15.63 -13.89 -4.95
N GLN A 253 -16.07 -14.32 -3.79
CA GLN A 253 -16.10 -13.52 -2.57
C GLN A 253 -15.62 -14.34 -1.39
N SER A 254 -15.22 -13.69 -0.28
CA SER A 254 -14.95 -14.43 0.95
C SER A 254 -16.25 -15.00 1.49
N LYS A 255 -16.15 -16.19 2.12
CA LYS A 255 -17.32 -16.83 2.70
C LYS A 255 -18.06 -15.86 3.60
N LEU A 256 -19.37 -15.88 3.49
CA LEU A 256 -20.22 -15.13 4.37
C LEU A 256 -20.24 -15.78 5.77
N THR A 257 -20.30 -14.95 6.78
CA THR A 257 -20.40 -15.37 8.17
C THR A 257 -21.30 -14.40 8.91
N LYS A 258 -21.86 -14.85 10.02
CA LYS A 258 -22.51 -13.98 10.99
C LYS A 258 -21.63 -13.95 12.25
N SER A 259 -21.50 -12.81 12.87
CA SER A 259 -20.77 -12.67 14.13
C SER A 259 -21.57 -13.15 15.34
N CYS A 260 -22.76 -13.74 15.10
CA CYS A 260 -23.67 -14.21 16.13
C CYS A 260 -23.43 -15.67 16.53
N ARG A 261 -23.85 -16.00 17.76
CA ARG A 261 -23.88 -17.36 18.31
C ARG A 261 -25.31 -17.82 18.58
N CYS A 262 -26.26 -17.39 17.74
CA CYS A 262 -27.64 -17.85 17.85
C CYS A 262 -27.71 -19.38 17.65
N GLU A 263 -28.58 -20.08 18.37
CA GLU A 263 -28.78 -21.53 18.19
C GLU A 263 -29.22 -21.82 16.74
N ASP A 264 -30.16 -21.04 16.22
CA ASP A 264 -30.52 -21.07 14.80
C ASP A 264 -29.73 -20.00 14.04
N TRP A 265 -28.44 -20.26 13.86
CA TRP A 265 -27.51 -19.36 13.21
C TRP A 265 -27.88 -19.02 11.76
N ALA A 266 -28.48 -19.97 11.03
CA ALA A 266 -28.84 -19.77 9.62
C ALA A 266 -30.00 -18.79 9.46
N ASN A 267 -31.01 -18.84 10.33
CA ASN A 267 -32.26 -18.09 10.21
C ASN A 267 -32.36 -16.87 11.12
N CYS A 268 -31.35 -16.61 11.94
CA CYS A 268 -31.36 -15.43 12.80
C CYS A 268 -31.35 -14.12 12.00
N MET A 269 -31.91 -13.05 12.60
CA MET A 269 -32.03 -11.71 12.00
C MET A 269 -30.68 -10.98 11.81
N HIS A 270 -29.56 -11.54 12.26
CA HIS A 270 -28.26 -10.90 12.16
C HIS A 270 -27.77 -10.90 10.72
N PRO A 271 -27.17 -9.76 10.26
CA PRO A 271 -26.72 -9.63 8.88
C PRO A 271 -25.55 -10.57 8.58
N TRP A 272 -25.55 -11.09 7.37
CA TRP A 272 -24.40 -11.76 6.80
C TRP A 272 -23.30 -10.76 6.47
N GLN A 273 -22.07 -11.07 6.85
CA GLN A 273 -20.90 -10.25 6.59
C GLN A 273 -19.85 -11.08 5.87
N GLN A 274 -19.07 -10.45 5.03
CA GLN A 274 -17.90 -11.10 4.45
C GLN A 274 -16.90 -11.40 5.56
N ARG A 275 -16.43 -12.65 5.59
CA ARG A 275 -15.44 -13.11 6.59
C ARG A 275 -14.10 -12.39 6.43
N ASP A 276 -13.77 -11.97 5.20
CA ASP A 276 -12.56 -11.25 4.85
C ASP A 276 -12.93 -10.11 3.90
N GLU A 277 -13.25 -8.98 4.47
CA GLU A 277 -13.65 -7.78 3.75
C GLU A 277 -12.47 -7.25 2.92
N GLY A 278 -12.73 -6.92 1.64
CA GLY A 278 -11.74 -6.40 0.72
C GLY A 278 -10.92 -7.47 -0.02
N ALA A 279 -10.96 -8.73 0.44
CA ALA A 279 -10.36 -9.83 -0.31
C ALA A 279 -11.16 -10.12 -1.60
N GLY A 280 -10.45 -10.30 -2.70
CA GLY A 280 -11.05 -10.54 -4.00
C GLY A 280 -10.16 -11.38 -4.91
N THR A 281 -10.70 -11.72 -6.09
CA THR A 281 -9.94 -12.43 -7.11
C THR A 281 -9.17 -11.44 -7.97
N ILE A 282 -7.86 -11.60 -8.01
CA ILE A 282 -6.95 -10.82 -8.83
C ILE A 282 -6.49 -11.68 -10.00
N VAL A 283 -6.78 -11.24 -11.22
CA VAL A 283 -6.43 -11.95 -12.45
C VAL A 283 -5.18 -11.32 -13.05
N LYS A 284 -4.05 -12.06 -13.04
CA LYS A 284 -2.80 -11.61 -13.71
C LYS A 284 -2.70 -12.07 -15.17
N SER A 285 -3.30 -13.22 -15.49
CA SER A 285 -3.36 -13.77 -16.84
C SER A 285 -4.47 -14.83 -16.90
N ASN A 286 -4.82 -15.30 -18.10
CA ASN A 286 -5.81 -16.36 -18.29
C ASN A 286 -5.52 -17.66 -17.51
N LYS A 287 -4.29 -17.81 -16.99
CA LYS A 287 -3.85 -18.99 -16.25
C LYS A 287 -3.48 -18.74 -14.78
N LYS A 288 -3.46 -17.47 -14.33
CA LYS A 288 -3.02 -17.11 -12.97
C LYS A 288 -4.05 -16.21 -12.32
N MET A 289 -4.83 -16.78 -11.43
CA MET A 289 -5.74 -16.07 -10.53
C MET A 289 -5.23 -16.21 -9.10
N TYR A 290 -5.36 -15.14 -8.32
CA TYR A 290 -5.00 -15.09 -6.92
C TYR A 290 -6.20 -14.66 -6.10
N TRP A 291 -6.35 -15.25 -4.93
CA TRP A 291 -7.29 -14.80 -3.92
C TRP A 291 -6.53 -14.00 -2.87
N GLY A 292 -6.89 -12.75 -2.69
CA GLY A 292 -6.16 -11.90 -1.76
C GLY A 292 -6.60 -10.45 -1.70
N HIS A 293 -5.77 -9.64 -1.09
CA HIS A 293 -5.91 -8.21 -0.99
C HIS A 293 -4.98 -7.52 -1.99
N LYS A 294 -5.33 -6.29 -2.35
CA LYS A 294 -4.53 -5.43 -3.22
C LYS A 294 -4.06 -4.19 -2.46
N ALA A 295 -2.78 -3.85 -2.59
CA ALA A 295 -2.23 -2.59 -2.12
C ALA A 295 -1.86 -1.71 -3.31
N SER A 296 -2.10 -0.41 -3.19
CA SER A 296 -1.56 0.62 -4.07
C SER A 296 -0.37 1.28 -3.37
N ILE A 297 0.75 1.42 -4.08
CA ILE A 297 2.00 1.97 -3.57
C ILE A 297 2.38 3.16 -4.43
N LEU A 298 2.71 4.28 -3.78
CA LEU A 298 3.25 5.49 -4.40
C LEU A 298 4.58 5.86 -3.74
N GLY A 299 5.52 6.34 -4.54
CA GLY A 299 6.82 6.75 -4.00
C GLY A 299 7.68 7.52 -5.00
N TYR A 300 8.87 7.87 -4.57
CA TYR A 300 9.87 8.58 -5.36
C TYR A 300 10.70 7.63 -6.21
N PRO A 301 10.67 7.77 -7.55
CA PRO A 301 11.28 6.79 -8.45
C PRO A 301 12.82 6.78 -8.41
N ARG A 302 13.49 7.91 -8.26
CA ARG A 302 14.95 7.99 -8.31
C ARG A 302 15.60 7.38 -7.07
N GLN A 303 15.05 7.67 -5.90
CA GLN A 303 15.51 7.12 -4.63
C GLN A 303 14.96 5.71 -4.36
N GLY A 304 13.87 5.32 -5.00
CA GLY A 304 13.20 4.05 -4.74
C GLY A 304 12.57 3.99 -3.35
N VAL A 305 12.01 5.12 -2.90
CA VAL A 305 11.42 5.29 -1.57
C VAL A 305 9.91 5.36 -1.67
N PRO A 306 9.16 4.43 -1.06
CA PRO A 306 7.71 4.51 -0.98
C PRO A 306 7.32 5.63 -0.01
N LEU A 307 6.38 6.49 -0.41
CA LEU A 307 5.82 7.55 0.43
C LEU A 307 4.51 7.10 1.08
N ASP A 308 3.71 6.32 0.36
CA ASP A 308 2.50 5.73 0.92
C ASP A 308 2.21 4.35 0.33
N ALA A 309 1.55 3.52 1.15
CA ALA A 309 1.05 2.21 0.77
C ALA A 309 -0.37 2.03 1.35
N VAL A 310 -1.35 1.81 0.48
CA VAL A 310 -2.76 1.81 0.85
C VAL A 310 -3.44 0.52 0.44
N ALA A 311 -4.20 -0.06 1.37
CA ALA A 311 -5.10 -1.17 1.07
C ALA A 311 -6.22 -0.70 0.13
N VAL A 312 -6.42 -1.40 -0.98
CA VAL A 312 -7.55 -1.17 -1.88
C VAL A 312 -8.79 -1.84 -1.31
N CYS A 313 -9.92 -1.13 -1.27
CA CYS A 313 -11.16 -1.61 -0.64
C CYS A 313 -11.67 -2.95 -1.20
N ASP A 314 -11.54 -3.16 -2.50
CA ASP A 314 -11.84 -4.42 -3.19
C ASP A 314 -10.65 -4.76 -4.09
N ALA A 315 -10.03 -5.91 -3.84
CA ALA A 315 -8.88 -6.37 -4.60
C ALA A 315 -9.15 -6.56 -6.11
N ALA A 316 -10.40 -6.74 -6.50
CA ALA A 316 -10.81 -6.81 -7.91
C ALA A 316 -10.89 -5.45 -8.60
N THR A 317 -10.76 -4.34 -7.87
CA THR A 317 -10.82 -2.98 -8.44
C THR A 317 -9.69 -2.77 -9.45
N PHE A 318 -10.03 -2.18 -10.59
CA PHE A 318 -9.08 -1.84 -11.65
C PHE A 318 -8.13 -0.71 -11.21
N ASP A 319 -6.86 -0.82 -11.57
CA ASP A 319 -5.78 0.07 -11.10
C ASP A 319 -6.00 1.54 -11.46
N GLY A 320 -6.53 1.83 -12.65
CA GLY A 320 -6.87 3.20 -13.05
C GLY A 320 -7.89 3.89 -12.15
N LYS A 321 -8.73 3.13 -11.43
CA LYS A 321 -9.67 3.68 -10.45
C LYS A 321 -9.04 3.91 -9.07
N THR A 322 -7.89 3.30 -8.79
CA THR A 322 -7.22 3.43 -7.49
C THR A 322 -6.17 4.53 -7.47
N LEU A 323 -5.56 4.81 -8.62
CA LEU A 323 -4.42 5.72 -8.71
C LEU A 323 -4.77 7.16 -8.32
N TYR A 324 -5.81 7.74 -8.94
CA TYR A 324 -6.16 9.14 -8.70
C TYR A 324 -6.52 9.42 -7.22
N PRO A 325 -7.42 8.66 -6.58
CA PRO A 325 -7.71 8.85 -5.16
C PRO A 325 -6.49 8.65 -4.25
N HIS A 326 -5.57 7.76 -4.63
CA HIS A 326 -4.35 7.56 -3.86
C HIS A 326 -3.40 8.76 -3.95
N VAL A 327 -3.23 9.35 -5.15
CA VAL A 327 -2.41 10.57 -5.31
C VAL A 327 -3.01 11.75 -4.56
N VAL A 328 -4.32 11.96 -4.64
CA VAL A 328 -5.02 13.00 -3.87
C VAL A 328 -4.76 12.83 -2.38
N ARG A 329 -4.93 11.62 -1.86
CA ARG A 329 -4.64 11.31 -0.47
C ARG A 329 -3.19 11.61 -0.08
N VAL A 330 -2.21 11.24 -0.91
CA VAL A 330 -0.79 11.56 -0.64
C VAL A 330 -0.58 13.07 -0.53
N PHE A 331 -1.23 13.87 -1.36
CA PHE A 331 -1.14 15.33 -1.29
C PHE A 331 -1.87 15.93 -0.08
N GLU A 332 -2.93 15.30 0.39
CA GLU A 332 -3.60 15.68 1.65
C GLU A 332 -2.74 15.33 2.88
N GLU A 333 -2.15 14.13 2.88
CA GLU A 333 -1.30 13.66 3.98
C GLU A 333 0.11 14.30 3.96
N LEU A 334 0.63 14.69 2.80
CA LEU A 334 1.97 15.27 2.59
C LEU A 334 1.88 16.54 1.73
N PRO A 335 1.21 17.62 2.21
CA PRO A 335 1.02 18.82 1.41
C PRO A 335 2.35 19.49 1.01
N GLU A 336 3.42 19.24 1.77
CA GLU A 336 4.75 19.80 1.53
C GLU A 336 5.44 19.29 0.26
N ILE A 337 4.93 18.22 -0.37
CA ILE A 337 5.49 17.71 -1.63
C ILE A 337 4.64 18.08 -2.85
N LYS A 338 3.39 18.52 -2.65
CA LYS A 338 2.41 18.71 -3.73
C LYS A 338 2.92 19.61 -4.85
N ASP A 339 3.47 20.77 -4.47
CA ASP A 339 3.92 21.78 -5.43
C ASP A 339 5.21 21.40 -6.19
N ASP A 340 5.94 20.41 -5.68
CA ASP A 340 7.16 19.90 -6.31
C ASP A 340 6.86 18.85 -7.40
N ILE A 341 5.67 18.22 -7.36
CA ILE A 341 5.33 17.11 -8.26
C ILE A 341 4.80 17.63 -9.59
N GLU A 342 5.50 17.31 -10.68
CA GLU A 342 5.11 17.62 -12.06
C GLU A 342 4.39 16.44 -12.73
N ARG A 343 4.71 15.19 -12.35
CA ARG A 343 4.15 14.01 -13.02
C ARG A 343 4.07 12.77 -12.15
N VAL A 344 3.17 11.86 -12.57
CA VAL A 344 3.03 10.51 -12.01
C VAL A 344 3.34 9.48 -13.10
N LEU A 345 4.19 8.51 -12.78
CA LEU A 345 4.55 7.40 -13.66
C LEU A 345 3.76 6.16 -13.28
N TYR A 346 3.14 5.52 -14.27
CA TYR A 346 2.38 4.30 -14.03
C TYR A 346 2.54 3.30 -15.20
N ASP A 347 1.96 2.10 -15.05
CA ASP A 347 1.96 1.11 -16.12
C ASP A 347 0.82 1.34 -17.13
N SER A 348 0.71 0.44 -18.10
CA SER A 348 -0.29 0.50 -19.16
C SER A 348 -1.75 0.30 -18.70
N ALA A 349 -1.98 -0.07 -17.44
CA ALA A 349 -3.33 -0.14 -16.88
C ALA A 349 -3.97 1.26 -16.78
N CYS A 350 -3.15 2.29 -16.57
CA CYS A 350 -3.60 3.68 -16.47
C CYS A 350 -3.50 4.48 -17.79
N ASP A 351 -3.31 3.81 -18.94
CA ASP A 351 -3.39 4.45 -20.26
C ASP A 351 -4.85 4.74 -20.63
N ASP A 352 -5.40 5.79 -20.05
CA ASP A 352 -6.78 6.24 -20.22
C ASP A 352 -6.83 7.77 -20.33
N GLU A 353 -7.39 8.28 -21.42
CA GLU A 353 -7.42 9.72 -21.73
C GLU A 353 -8.22 10.53 -20.71
N LYS A 354 -9.30 9.95 -20.16
CA LYS A 354 -10.10 10.62 -19.13
C LYS A 354 -9.31 10.76 -17.84
N LEU A 355 -8.57 9.71 -17.47
CA LEU A 355 -7.72 9.73 -16.29
C LEU A 355 -6.58 10.74 -16.46
N LYS A 356 -5.93 10.80 -17.64
CA LYS A 356 -4.89 11.80 -17.95
C LYS A 356 -5.45 13.23 -17.89
N ALA A 357 -6.63 13.46 -18.45
CA ALA A 357 -7.32 14.76 -18.38
C ALA A 357 -7.61 15.12 -16.91
N GLN A 358 -8.13 14.20 -16.11
CA GLN A 358 -8.40 14.44 -14.70
C GLN A 358 -7.14 14.86 -13.93
N PHE A 359 -6.01 14.18 -14.12
CA PHE A 359 -4.74 14.57 -13.49
C PHE A 359 -4.29 15.97 -13.88
N ARG A 360 -4.41 16.31 -15.16
CA ARG A 360 -4.03 17.64 -15.67
C ARG A 360 -4.96 18.74 -15.16
N ASP A 361 -6.26 18.52 -15.25
CA ASP A 361 -7.28 19.57 -15.04
C ASP A 361 -7.53 19.80 -13.54
N GLU A 362 -7.48 18.76 -12.69
CA GLU A 362 -7.77 18.86 -11.26
C GLU A 362 -6.51 19.00 -10.39
N LEU A 363 -5.38 18.39 -10.80
CA LEU A 363 -4.14 18.42 -10.01
C LEU A 363 -3.02 19.24 -10.64
N SER A 364 -3.15 19.64 -11.90
CA SER A 364 -2.10 20.34 -12.69
C SER A 364 -0.81 19.53 -12.84
N ILE A 365 -0.90 18.20 -12.87
CA ILE A 365 0.21 17.27 -13.05
C ILE A 365 -0.01 16.33 -14.23
N GLU A 366 1.08 15.82 -14.79
CA GLU A 366 1.04 14.89 -15.93
C GLU A 366 0.94 13.43 -15.46
N LEU A 367 0.02 12.65 -16.01
CA LEU A 367 0.04 11.21 -15.89
C LEU A 367 0.76 10.59 -17.09
N LYS A 368 1.93 9.99 -16.87
CA LYS A 368 2.69 9.25 -17.88
C LYS A 368 2.50 7.75 -17.66
N ALA A 369 1.79 7.12 -18.58
CA ALA A 369 1.56 5.68 -18.58
C ALA A 369 2.13 5.05 -19.85
N SER A 370 2.62 3.81 -19.75
CA SER A 370 2.95 3.03 -20.94
C SER A 370 1.68 2.80 -21.75
N LEU A 371 1.78 2.89 -23.07
CA LEU A 371 0.66 2.65 -23.95
C LEU A 371 0.11 1.23 -23.77
N ASN A 372 -1.21 1.08 -23.73
CA ASN A 372 -1.86 -0.23 -23.67
C ASN A 372 -2.07 -0.81 -25.09
N PRO A 373 -1.26 -1.76 -25.55
CA PRO A 373 -1.33 -2.27 -26.90
C PRO A 373 -2.61 -3.08 -27.20
N ARG A 374 -3.30 -3.59 -26.17
CA ARG A 374 -4.50 -4.43 -26.33
C ARG A 374 -5.69 -3.68 -26.94
N ARG A 375 -5.70 -2.37 -26.83
CA ARG A 375 -6.78 -1.50 -27.34
C ARG A 375 -6.48 -0.91 -28.72
N LYS A 376 -5.30 -1.17 -29.27
CA LYS A 376 -4.79 -0.53 -30.49
C LYS A 376 -4.36 -1.59 -31.49
N LYS A 377 -4.62 -1.31 -32.78
CA LYS A 377 -4.27 -2.22 -33.87
C LYS A 377 -2.94 -1.81 -34.50
N VAL A 378 -2.22 -2.80 -35.04
CA VAL A 378 -1.13 -2.57 -35.96
C VAL A 378 -1.75 -2.07 -37.27
N ILE A 379 -1.22 -1.00 -37.85
CA ILE A 379 -1.68 -0.44 -39.10
C ILE A 379 -0.81 -1.04 -40.21
N THR A 380 -1.47 -1.67 -41.19
CA THR A 380 -0.82 -2.33 -42.33
C THR A 380 -1.37 -1.86 -43.68
N GLU A 381 -2.47 -1.08 -43.66
CA GLU A 381 -3.17 -0.58 -44.84
C GLU A 381 -2.98 0.93 -44.98
N ASP A 382 -3.13 1.46 -46.17
CA ASP A 382 -3.03 2.89 -46.51
C ASP A 382 -1.73 3.57 -46.05
N LEU A 383 -0.63 2.81 -46.05
CA LEU A 383 0.66 3.28 -45.58
C LEU A 383 1.48 3.96 -46.73
N PRO A 384 2.32 4.94 -46.40
CA PRO A 384 3.27 5.51 -47.36
C PRO A 384 4.16 4.43 -47.94
N ARG A 385 4.52 4.58 -49.21
CA ARG A 385 5.45 3.66 -49.91
C ARG A 385 6.70 3.41 -49.08
N GLY A 386 7.14 2.14 -49.00
CA GLY A 386 8.31 1.74 -48.24
C GLY A 386 8.10 1.49 -46.76
N ILE A 387 6.84 1.55 -46.28
CA ILE A 387 6.45 1.16 -44.93
C ILE A 387 5.67 -0.15 -44.99
N GLU A 388 6.05 -1.09 -44.12
CA GLU A 388 5.36 -2.37 -43.94
C GLU A 388 4.20 -2.23 -42.96
N LYS A 389 4.49 -1.62 -41.80
CA LYS A 389 3.50 -1.46 -40.74
C LYS A 389 3.85 -0.35 -39.74
N ILE A 390 2.85 0.12 -39.02
CA ILE A 390 3.02 1.00 -37.84
C ILE A 390 2.48 0.26 -36.63
N THR A 391 3.33 0.14 -35.60
CA THR A 391 2.93 -0.49 -34.33
C THR A 391 1.99 0.39 -33.54
N PRO A 392 1.24 -0.15 -32.54
CA PRO A 392 0.43 0.66 -31.64
C PRO A 392 1.21 1.74 -30.89
N TYR A 393 2.50 1.57 -30.73
CA TYR A 393 3.39 2.56 -30.08
C TYR A 393 3.87 3.68 -31.01
N GLY A 394 3.34 3.74 -32.24
CA GLY A 394 3.79 4.69 -33.25
C GLY A 394 5.16 4.35 -33.85
N ILE A 395 5.71 3.15 -33.62
CA ILE A 395 6.97 2.73 -34.25
C ILE A 395 6.67 2.33 -35.68
N VAL A 396 7.35 2.99 -36.61
CA VAL A 396 7.20 2.75 -38.04
C VAL A 396 8.25 1.70 -38.49
N ILE A 397 7.78 0.62 -39.09
CA ILE A 397 8.61 -0.46 -39.60
C ILE A 397 8.65 -0.36 -41.14
N CYS A 398 9.84 -0.28 -41.71
CA CYS A 398 10.01 -0.23 -43.15
C CYS A 398 9.88 -1.64 -43.78
N VAL A 399 9.76 -1.71 -45.12
CA VAL A 399 9.63 -2.97 -45.88
C VAL A 399 10.81 -3.95 -45.70
N ALA A 400 11.95 -3.48 -45.18
CA ALA A 400 13.07 -4.33 -44.78
C ALA A 400 12.99 -4.80 -43.31
N GLY A 401 11.84 -4.63 -42.64
CA GLY A 401 11.63 -5.05 -41.26
C GLY A 401 12.37 -4.22 -40.20
N GLN A 402 12.95 -3.06 -40.57
CA GLN A 402 13.73 -2.23 -39.66
C GLN A 402 12.89 -1.09 -39.08
N GLU A 403 13.13 -0.74 -37.78
CA GLU A 403 12.53 0.42 -37.16
C GLU A 403 13.07 1.72 -37.76
N MET A 404 12.17 2.61 -38.18
CA MET A 404 12.56 3.95 -38.62
C MET A 404 12.84 4.85 -37.41
N ASP A 405 13.84 5.72 -37.56
CA ASP A 405 14.25 6.61 -36.47
C ASP A 405 13.28 7.80 -36.34
N TYR A 406 12.62 7.91 -35.19
CA TYR A 406 11.73 9.04 -34.88
C TYR A 406 12.53 10.33 -34.70
N LYS A 407 12.29 11.31 -35.58
CA LYS A 407 13.00 12.61 -35.62
C LYS A 407 12.25 13.73 -34.89
N GLY A 408 11.00 13.53 -34.51
CA GLY A 408 10.16 14.54 -33.92
C GLY A 408 8.82 14.70 -34.61
N MET A 409 8.20 15.87 -34.46
CA MET A 409 6.91 16.17 -35.09
C MET A 409 6.87 17.62 -35.58
N ARG A 410 5.91 17.88 -36.47
CA ARG A 410 5.50 19.23 -36.89
C ARG A 410 4.05 19.45 -36.46
N ILE A 411 3.86 20.15 -35.39
CA ILE A 411 2.54 20.40 -34.80
C ILE A 411 1.67 21.16 -35.77
N GLU A 412 2.20 22.22 -36.41
CA GLU A 412 1.50 23.04 -37.41
C GLU A 412 0.98 22.24 -38.62
N LYS A 413 1.56 21.09 -38.90
CA LYS A 413 1.22 20.21 -40.02
C LYS A 413 0.60 18.91 -39.57
N GLU A 414 0.41 18.71 -38.29
CA GLU A 414 -0.15 17.51 -37.66
C GLU A 414 0.52 16.21 -38.12
N LYS A 415 1.90 16.20 -38.11
CA LYS A 415 2.67 15.09 -38.62
C LYS A 415 3.83 14.68 -37.71
N PHE A 416 3.97 13.38 -37.48
CA PHE A 416 5.16 12.75 -36.93
C PHE A 416 6.19 12.56 -38.08
N ILE A 417 7.47 12.77 -37.77
CA ILE A 417 8.57 12.70 -38.74
C ILE A 417 9.47 11.54 -38.39
N TYR A 418 9.73 10.69 -39.37
CA TYR A 418 10.63 9.56 -39.26
C TYR A 418 11.72 9.64 -40.30
N GLY A 419 12.96 9.43 -39.86
CA GLY A 419 14.14 9.26 -40.73
C GLY A 419 14.38 7.79 -41.04
N PRO A 420 15.41 7.51 -41.85
CA PRO A 420 15.81 6.15 -42.18
C PRO A 420 16.19 5.37 -40.89
N PRO A 421 16.05 4.03 -40.90
CA PRO A 421 16.62 3.19 -39.87
C PRO A 421 18.11 3.42 -39.70
N LEU A 422 18.60 3.46 -38.46
CA LEU A 422 20.01 3.69 -38.17
C LEU A 422 20.65 2.43 -37.57
N ASP A 423 21.92 2.22 -37.87
CA ASP A 423 22.74 1.23 -37.18
C ASP A 423 23.16 1.74 -35.77
N PRO A 424 23.84 0.92 -34.93
CA PRO A 424 24.34 1.35 -33.65
C PRO A 424 25.31 2.53 -33.66
N TYR A 425 25.92 2.83 -34.82
CA TYR A 425 26.84 3.95 -35.03
C TYR A 425 26.15 5.21 -35.56
N GLY A 426 24.82 5.12 -35.81
CA GLY A 426 24.03 6.24 -36.31
C GLY A 426 24.06 6.39 -37.85
N LEU A 427 24.57 5.40 -38.58
CA LEU A 427 24.58 5.40 -40.04
C LEU A 427 23.27 4.81 -40.60
N PRO A 428 22.74 5.39 -41.69
CA PRO A 428 21.50 4.88 -42.30
C PRO A 428 21.69 3.47 -42.89
N LEU A 429 20.91 2.50 -42.38
CA LEU A 429 20.88 1.13 -42.90
C LEU A 429 20.42 1.06 -44.37
N CYS A 430 19.72 2.09 -44.83
CA CYS A 430 19.30 2.20 -46.23
C CYS A 430 20.46 2.24 -47.25
N LEU A 431 21.68 2.54 -46.83
CA LEU A 431 22.85 2.59 -47.73
C LEU A 431 23.14 1.23 -48.37
N ALA A 432 22.98 0.15 -47.62
CA ALA A 432 23.21 -1.23 -48.06
C ALA A 432 21.91 -2.06 -48.15
N CYS A 433 20.74 -1.42 -48.18
CA CYS A 433 19.46 -2.10 -48.18
C CYS A 433 19.08 -2.63 -49.56
N GLU A 434 18.72 -3.91 -49.66
CA GLU A 434 18.27 -4.55 -50.91
C GLU A 434 16.98 -3.93 -51.47
N HIS A 435 16.07 -3.45 -50.59
CA HIS A 435 14.81 -2.79 -50.96
C HIS A 435 14.98 -1.31 -51.35
N LYS A 436 16.20 -0.76 -51.30
CA LYS A 436 16.44 0.65 -51.63
C LYS A 436 15.92 1.07 -53.00
N PRO A 437 16.10 0.27 -54.08
CA PRO A 437 15.61 0.63 -55.41
C PRO A 437 14.09 0.83 -55.47
N GLU A 438 13.36 0.07 -54.70
CA GLU A 438 11.89 0.15 -54.66
C GLU A 438 11.39 1.19 -53.66
N CYS A 439 12.08 1.34 -52.53
CA CYS A 439 11.67 2.20 -51.41
C CYS A 439 12.08 3.67 -51.65
N CYS A 440 13.35 3.92 -51.94
CA CYS A 440 13.92 5.27 -52.04
C CYS A 440 15.08 5.39 -53.04
N PRO A 441 14.86 5.15 -54.37
CA PRO A 441 15.91 5.03 -55.36
C PRO A 441 16.77 6.29 -55.52
N LYS A 442 16.18 7.47 -55.24
CA LYS A 442 16.86 8.77 -55.43
C LYS A 442 17.48 9.34 -54.15
N ALA A 443 17.31 8.69 -53.01
CA ALA A 443 17.80 9.22 -51.73
C ALA A 443 19.19 8.70 -51.39
N ASN A 444 20.16 9.60 -51.15
CA ASN A 444 21.53 9.21 -50.82
C ASN A 444 21.64 8.51 -49.45
N GLY A 445 20.89 8.95 -48.44
CA GLY A 445 20.97 8.43 -47.07
C GLY A 445 19.70 7.72 -46.55
N GLY A 446 18.70 7.51 -47.41
CA GLY A 446 17.42 6.95 -47.04
C GLY A 446 16.27 7.98 -47.02
N ARG A 447 15.06 7.53 -46.75
CA ARG A 447 13.84 8.33 -46.91
C ARG A 447 13.38 8.91 -45.60
N VAL A 448 12.94 10.19 -45.58
CA VAL A 448 12.16 10.80 -44.51
C VAL A 448 10.67 10.61 -44.81
N ILE A 449 9.92 10.18 -43.83
CA ILE A 449 8.49 9.90 -43.94
C ILE A 449 7.74 10.74 -42.91
N ASN A 450 6.59 11.26 -43.33
CA ASN A 450 5.66 11.99 -42.47
C ASN A 450 4.41 11.15 -42.29
N ILE A 451 4.02 10.88 -41.04
CA ILE A 451 2.81 10.17 -40.66
C ILE A 451 1.84 11.18 -40.04
N SER A 452 0.59 11.25 -40.57
CA SER A 452 -0.43 12.13 -40.03
C SER A 452 -0.80 11.70 -38.59
N PHE A 453 -1.13 12.67 -37.73
CA PHE A 453 -1.69 12.42 -36.41
C PHE A 453 -3.00 11.63 -36.48
N ASP A 454 -3.80 11.83 -37.54
CA ASP A 454 -5.05 11.08 -37.78
C ASP A 454 -4.85 9.57 -37.88
N LEU A 455 -3.68 9.11 -38.35
CA LEU A 455 -3.36 7.69 -38.34
C LEU A 455 -3.04 7.14 -36.95
N LEU A 456 -2.65 8.02 -36.03
CA LEU A 456 -2.23 7.68 -34.67
C LEU A 456 -2.89 8.58 -33.63
N PRO A 457 -4.24 8.68 -33.62
CA PRO A 457 -4.96 9.64 -32.77
C PRO A 457 -4.80 9.36 -31.28
N HIS A 458 -4.31 8.18 -30.93
CA HIS A 458 -4.07 7.73 -29.56
C HIS A 458 -2.65 8.03 -29.05
N ILE A 459 -1.79 8.57 -29.89
CA ILE A 459 -0.44 8.97 -29.48
C ILE A 459 -0.52 10.39 -28.93
N ASP A 460 -0.08 10.53 -27.68
CA ASP A 460 0.09 11.83 -27.06
C ASP A 460 1.13 12.64 -27.83
N THR A 461 0.73 13.81 -28.32
CA THR A 461 1.62 14.70 -29.08
C THR A 461 2.58 15.47 -28.19
N ASP A 462 2.29 15.65 -26.90
CA ASP A 462 3.18 16.33 -25.97
C ASP A 462 4.41 15.45 -25.63
N ASP A 463 4.18 14.14 -25.47
CA ASP A 463 5.23 13.18 -25.11
C ASP A 463 5.01 11.82 -25.83
N PRO A 464 5.26 11.76 -27.14
CA PRO A 464 5.02 10.54 -27.91
C PRO A 464 5.85 9.35 -27.38
N PRO A 465 5.28 8.13 -27.32
CA PRO A 465 5.98 6.94 -26.79
C PRO A 465 7.28 6.60 -27.51
N MET A 466 7.41 6.99 -28.79
CA MET A 466 8.61 6.79 -29.57
C MET A 466 9.70 7.84 -29.29
N ALA A 467 9.38 8.94 -28.61
CA ALA A 467 10.34 9.98 -28.30
C ALA A 467 11.38 9.51 -27.27
N LYS A 468 12.64 9.91 -27.47
CA LYS A 468 13.73 9.60 -26.52
C LYS A 468 13.43 10.11 -25.11
N ARG A 469 12.78 11.30 -25.01
CA ARG A 469 12.35 11.89 -23.72
C ARG A 469 11.40 10.98 -22.99
N PHE A 470 10.32 10.51 -23.63
CA PHE A 470 9.36 9.60 -23.03
C PHE A 470 10.03 8.29 -22.55
N LYS A 471 10.85 7.68 -23.40
CA LYS A 471 11.60 6.47 -23.05
C LYS A 471 12.48 6.70 -21.81
N ALA A 472 13.21 7.82 -21.75
CA ALA A 472 14.05 8.19 -20.60
C ALA A 472 13.23 8.40 -19.32
N ILE A 473 12.03 8.98 -19.39
CA ILE A 473 11.12 9.13 -18.27
C ILE A 473 10.66 7.75 -17.77
N MET A 474 10.19 6.89 -18.67
CA MET A 474 9.63 5.58 -18.33
C MET A 474 10.66 4.57 -17.83
N THR A 475 11.98 4.78 -18.05
CA THR A 475 13.03 3.95 -17.44
C THR A 475 13.03 3.98 -15.92
N ARG A 476 12.41 4.99 -15.29
CA ARG A 476 12.29 5.12 -13.84
C ARG A 476 11.12 4.33 -13.26
N ARG A 477 10.11 4.01 -14.07
CA ARG A 477 8.90 3.27 -13.61
C ARG A 477 9.23 1.96 -12.90
N PRO A 478 10.18 1.11 -13.34
CA PRO A 478 10.50 -0.14 -12.65
C PRO A 478 11.00 0.02 -11.21
N SER A 479 11.31 1.24 -10.76
CA SER A 479 11.71 1.49 -9.37
C SER A 479 10.63 1.09 -8.36
N VAL A 480 9.35 1.21 -8.71
CA VAL A 480 8.24 0.80 -7.84
C VAL A 480 8.25 -0.71 -7.56
N GLU A 481 8.71 -1.51 -8.50
CA GLU A 481 8.83 -2.97 -8.32
C GLU A 481 9.87 -3.30 -7.23
N ARG A 482 10.95 -2.50 -7.12
CA ARG A 482 11.95 -2.61 -6.04
C ARG A 482 11.35 -2.20 -4.68
N MET A 483 10.54 -1.11 -4.65
CA MET A 483 9.82 -0.72 -3.44
C MET A 483 8.87 -1.83 -2.98
N ILE A 484 8.08 -2.37 -3.89
CA ILE A 484 7.17 -3.50 -3.64
C ILE A 484 7.95 -4.70 -3.09
N LYS A 485 9.07 -5.06 -3.72
CA LYS A 485 9.90 -6.18 -3.26
C LYS A 485 10.37 -5.95 -1.82
N ARG A 486 10.88 -4.77 -1.51
CA ARG A 486 11.37 -4.46 -0.15
C ARG A 486 10.26 -4.55 0.89
N LEU A 487 9.08 -3.99 0.60
CA LEU A 487 7.94 -4.06 1.53
C LEU A 487 7.41 -5.47 1.72
N LYS A 488 7.39 -6.30 0.66
CA LYS A 488 6.82 -7.65 0.70
C LYS A 488 7.79 -8.72 1.15
N MET A 489 9.04 -8.64 0.71
CA MET A 489 10.00 -9.75 0.84
C MET A 489 11.09 -9.48 1.87
N ASP A 490 11.49 -8.21 2.04
CA ASP A 490 12.58 -7.87 2.94
C ASP A 490 12.04 -7.49 4.35
N LEU A 491 10.88 -6.83 4.41
CA LEU A 491 10.27 -6.33 5.65
C LEU A 491 8.92 -6.97 5.99
N GLY A 492 8.41 -7.84 5.14
CA GLY A 492 7.10 -8.45 5.29
C GLY A 492 7.02 -9.84 4.66
N ASP A 493 5.78 -10.30 4.49
CA ASP A 493 5.43 -11.53 3.77
C ASP A 493 4.31 -11.20 2.78
N ASP A 494 4.21 -11.95 1.70
CA ASP A 494 3.09 -11.82 0.76
C ASP A 494 1.84 -12.60 1.21
N ARG A 495 1.93 -13.35 2.31
CA ARG A 495 0.83 -14.09 2.94
C ARG A 495 0.34 -13.38 4.19
N LEU A 496 -0.92 -12.97 4.15
CA LEU A 496 -1.55 -12.32 5.29
C LEU A 496 -2.02 -13.37 6.31
N THR A 497 -1.86 -13.06 7.58
CA THR A 497 -2.30 -13.91 8.69
C THR A 497 -3.62 -13.45 9.30
N LYS A 498 -4.05 -12.23 8.98
CA LYS A 498 -5.29 -11.61 9.43
C LYS A 498 -6.22 -11.27 8.28
N ARG A 499 -7.48 -11.04 8.61
CA ARG A 499 -8.56 -10.76 7.66
C ARG A 499 -8.99 -9.30 7.73
N GLY A 500 -9.51 -8.81 6.61
CA GLY A 500 -10.11 -7.50 6.48
C GLY A 500 -9.11 -6.38 6.18
N ASN A 501 -9.62 -5.35 5.49
CA ASN A 501 -8.82 -4.24 5.02
C ASN A 501 -8.14 -3.44 6.13
N ALA A 502 -8.77 -3.31 7.31
CA ALA A 502 -8.16 -2.62 8.44
C ALA A 502 -6.88 -3.31 8.94
N ALA A 503 -6.91 -4.64 9.06
CA ALA A 503 -5.73 -5.41 9.45
C ALA A 503 -4.66 -5.39 8.37
N PHE A 504 -5.07 -5.45 7.11
CA PHE A 504 -4.15 -5.34 5.96
C PHE A 504 -3.50 -3.95 5.89
N GLN A 505 -4.25 -2.87 6.10
CA GLN A 505 -3.69 -1.52 6.16
C GLN A 505 -2.68 -1.38 7.31
N ALA A 506 -3.00 -1.89 8.50
CA ALA A 506 -2.08 -1.88 9.63
C ALA A 506 -0.79 -2.67 9.35
N TYR A 507 -0.90 -3.76 8.59
CA TYR A 507 0.27 -4.51 8.12
C TYR A 507 1.15 -3.65 7.20
N LEU A 508 0.57 -2.97 6.20
CA LEU A 508 1.29 -2.06 5.30
C LEU A 508 1.93 -0.91 6.08
N ASP A 509 1.21 -0.30 7.02
CA ASP A 509 1.73 0.79 7.85
C ASP A 509 2.95 0.34 8.66
N LYS A 510 2.91 -0.83 9.30
CA LYS A 510 4.05 -1.38 10.08
C LYS A 510 5.28 -1.63 9.20
N THR A 511 5.10 -2.18 8.01
CA THR A 511 6.21 -2.39 7.07
C THR A 511 6.77 -1.06 6.53
N MET A 512 5.91 -0.08 6.27
CA MET A 512 6.32 1.27 5.88
C MET A 512 7.11 1.97 6.99
N ILE A 513 6.67 1.90 8.25
CA ILE A 513 7.41 2.45 9.40
C ILE A 513 8.81 1.84 9.46
N ALA A 514 8.91 0.51 9.39
CA ALA A 514 10.21 -0.18 9.41
C ALA A 514 11.10 0.25 8.24
N PHE A 515 10.54 0.39 7.03
CA PHE A 515 11.26 0.89 5.86
C PHE A 515 11.85 2.28 6.12
N HIS A 516 11.03 3.21 6.62
CA HIS A 516 11.45 4.60 6.88
C HIS A 516 12.45 4.73 8.02
N ILE A 517 12.38 3.86 9.03
CA ILE A 517 13.40 3.75 10.07
C ILE A 517 14.76 3.35 9.47
N LEU A 518 14.76 2.39 8.53
CA LEU A 518 15.98 1.92 7.87
C LEU A 518 16.63 2.94 6.95
N LEU A 519 15.89 3.91 6.43
CA LEU A 519 16.46 4.98 5.58
C LEU A 519 17.40 5.91 6.34
N ARG A 520 17.29 6.00 7.67
CA ARG A 520 18.17 6.83 8.52
C ARG A 520 19.49 6.20 8.85
N ARG A 521 19.74 5.06 8.30
CA ARG A 521 20.97 4.28 8.42
C ARG A 521 21.98 4.71 7.37
#